data_da73293ec6fc52a942ab70ef08340e34
#
_entry.id   da73293ec6fc52a942ab70ef08340e34
#
_cell.length_a   1.000
_cell.length_b   1.000
_cell.length_c   1.000
_cell.angle_alpha   90.00
_cell.angle_beta   90.00
_cell.angle_gamma   90.00
#
_symmetry.space_group_name_H-M   'P 1'
#
loop_
_entity.id
_entity.type
_entity.pdbx_description
1 polymer ?
#
loop_
_entity_poly.entity_id
_entity_poly.type
_entity_poly.pdbx_seq_one_letter_code
_entity_poly.pdbx_strand_id
1 'polypeptide(L)'
;LCGAVATFMATQNAFMWAFLLILGGAFFDFFDGLSARLLKAPSKIGVELDSLADDITFGLAPSMMVMCYLRPVIGWWALIALVMAAFSALRLAKFNVDIRQTSSFIGLATPANAIFWGSLCCMPYAITAPTWMPWVILAMTLVSSYLLISEVPFFSLKFKSFDWQTNADKYLFLIGTIFLLGFCIYRGVEAQRVEFVLFSGCAVIVWYVVLNLAANLIKKK
;
A
#
# COMPACT_ATOMS: atom_id res chain seq x y z
N LEU A 1 -0.43 0.52 -17.54
CA LEU A 1 0.34 -0.64 -18.03
C LEU A 1 1.05 -1.38 -16.89
N CYS A 2 1.79 -0.72 -16.00
CA CYS A 2 2.53 -1.37 -14.90
C CYS A 2 1.63 -2.28 -14.07
N GLY A 3 0.43 -1.84 -13.66
CA GLY A 3 -0.51 -2.64 -12.90
C GLY A 3 -1.00 -3.89 -13.63
N ALA A 4 -1.29 -3.79 -14.94
CA ALA A 4 -1.72 -4.93 -15.74
C ALA A 4 -0.61 -6.00 -15.86
N VAL A 5 0.63 -5.56 -16.12
CA VAL A 5 1.78 -6.47 -16.16
C VAL A 5 2.08 -7.04 -14.77
N ALA A 6 1.95 -6.25 -13.69
CA ALA A 6 2.10 -6.73 -12.32
C ALA A 6 1.07 -7.84 -11.99
N THR A 7 -0.19 -7.66 -12.41
CA THR A 7 -1.24 -8.66 -12.27
C THR A 7 -0.87 -9.97 -13.00
N PHE A 8 -0.36 -9.86 -14.22
CA PHE A 8 0.12 -11.03 -14.97
C PHE A 8 1.30 -11.71 -14.26
N MET A 9 2.30 -10.96 -13.79
CA MET A 9 3.44 -11.49 -13.04
C MET A 9 3.01 -12.19 -11.75
N ALA A 10 1.98 -11.68 -11.07
CA ALA A 10 1.40 -12.33 -9.90
C ALA A 10 0.85 -13.73 -10.23
N THR A 11 0.17 -13.90 -11.37
CA THR A 11 -0.34 -15.22 -11.79
C THR A 11 0.78 -16.23 -12.11
N GLN A 12 1.96 -15.74 -12.46
CA GLN A 12 3.16 -16.57 -12.66
C GLN A 12 3.95 -16.80 -11.37
N ASN A 13 3.43 -16.40 -10.20
CA ASN A 13 4.10 -16.40 -8.90
C ASN A 13 5.43 -15.60 -8.88
N ALA A 14 5.62 -14.70 -9.83
CA ALA A 14 6.77 -13.80 -9.93
C ALA A 14 6.56 -12.56 -9.07
N PHE A 15 6.34 -12.74 -7.75
CA PHE A 15 5.89 -11.69 -6.82
C PHE A 15 6.85 -10.51 -6.72
N MET A 16 8.17 -10.76 -6.78
CA MET A 16 9.17 -9.70 -6.77
C MET A 16 9.00 -8.77 -7.97
N TRP A 17 8.83 -9.32 -9.17
CA TRP A 17 8.62 -8.51 -10.37
C TRP A 17 7.26 -7.79 -10.34
N ALA A 18 6.21 -8.45 -9.84
CA ALA A 18 4.91 -7.83 -9.65
C ALA A 18 5.02 -6.62 -8.71
N PHE A 19 5.72 -6.75 -7.59
CA PHE A 19 5.92 -5.67 -6.64
C PHE A 19 6.76 -4.52 -7.21
N LEU A 20 7.86 -4.82 -7.91
CA LEU A 20 8.66 -3.78 -8.57
C LEU A 20 7.86 -3.00 -9.61
N LEU A 21 6.94 -3.67 -10.32
CA LEU A 21 6.03 -3.01 -11.27
C LEU A 21 4.98 -2.14 -10.57
N ILE A 22 4.49 -2.55 -9.38
CA ILE A 22 3.61 -1.71 -8.55
C ILE A 22 4.36 -0.44 -8.11
N LEU A 23 5.62 -0.57 -7.66
CA LEU A 23 6.46 0.58 -7.30
C LEU A 23 6.75 1.48 -8.51
N GLY A 24 7.01 0.88 -9.67
CA GLY A 24 7.13 1.60 -10.94
C GLY A 24 5.86 2.36 -11.31
N GLY A 25 4.69 1.73 -11.10
CA GLY A 25 3.39 2.39 -11.29
C GLY A 25 3.23 3.60 -10.38
N ALA A 26 3.56 3.48 -9.10
CA ALA A 26 3.51 4.59 -8.14
C ALA A 26 4.48 5.73 -8.51
N PHE A 27 5.63 5.40 -9.08
CA PHE A 27 6.57 6.39 -9.60
C PHE A 27 5.97 7.17 -10.77
N PHE A 28 5.40 6.50 -11.76
CA PHE A 28 4.78 7.16 -12.92
C PHE A 28 3.55 7.98 -12.53
N ASP A 29 2.70 7.49 -11.64
CA ASP A 29 1.56 8.21 -11.07
C ASP A 29 1.98 9.54 -10.40
N PHE A 30 3.06 9.51 -9.63
CA PHE A 30 3.60 10.74 -9.06
C PHE A 30 4.02 11.76 -10.12
N PHE A 31 4.65 11.30 -11.20
CA PHE A 31 5.15 12.18 -12.26
C PHE A 31 4.07 12.71 -13.18
N ASP A 32 3.02 11.94 -13.48
CA ASP A 32 1.90 12.41 -14.31
C ASP A 32 1.06 13.45 -13.55
N GLY A 33 0.78 13.24 -12.27
CA GLY A 33 0.14 14.23 -11.41
C GLY A 33 0.98 15.51 -11.22
N LEU A 34 2.32 15.40 -11.20
CA LEU A 34 3.22 16.55 -11.18
C LEU A 34 3.18 17.29 -12.52
N SER A 35 3.25 16.56 -13.62
CA SER A 35 3.24 17.13 -14.99
C SER A 35 1.94 17.86 -15.28
N ALA A 36 0.78 17.28 -14.92
CA ALA A 36 -0.53 17.91 -15.10
C ALA A 36 -0.63 19.27 -14.36
N ARG A 37 -0.06 19.33 -13.16
CA ARG A 37 0.00 20.58 -12.36
C ARG A 37 0.95 21.62 -12.97
N LEU A 38 2.14 21.23 -13.42
CA LEU A 38 3.13 22.12 -14.01
C LEU A 38 2.65 22.69 -15.35
N LEU A 39 2.01 21.86 -16.16
CA LEU A 39 1.48 22.25 -17.47
C LEU A 39 0.12 22.98 -17.38
N LYS A 40 -0.47 23.08 -16.17
CA LYS A 40 -1.80 23.67 -15.93
C LYS A 40 -2.87 23.12 -16.89
N ALA A 41 -2.80 21.84 -17.22
CA ALA A 41 -3.66 21.14 -18.16
C ALA A 41 -4.49 20.01 -17.51
N PRO A 42 -5.25 20.28 -16.42
CA PRO A 42 -6.13 19.26 -15.86
C PRO A 42 -7.29 18.98 -16.85
N SER A 43 -7.56 17.71 -17.12
CA SER A 43 -8.72 17.29 -17.88
C SER A 43 -9.61 16.37 -17.04
N LYS A 44 -10.93 16.46 -17.24
CA LYS A 44 -11.89 15.57 -16.55
C LYS A 44 -11.62 14.10 -16.88
N ILE A 45 -11.34 13.79 -18.14
CA ILE A 45 -11.00 12.43 -18.58
C ILE A 45 -9.69 11.96 -17.94
N GLY A 46 -8.70 12.85 -17.76
CA GLY A 46 -7.43 12.53 -17.10
C GLY A 46 -7.62 12.06 -15.67
N VAL A 47 -8.47 12.74 -14.90
CA VAL A 47 -8.76 12.36 -13.49
C VAL A 47 -9.44 10.99 -13.40
N GLU A 48 -10.39 10.70 -14.29
CA GLU A 48 -11.06 9.40 -14.31
C GLU A 48 -10.11 8.27 -14.75
N LEU A 49 -9.27 8.55 -15.75
CA LEU A 49 -8.28 7.60 -16.25
C LEU A 49 -7.21 7.27 -15.20
N ASP A 50 -6.77 8.27 -14.43
CA ASP A 50 -5.88 8.17 -13.30
C ASP A 50 -6.46 7.22 -12.23
N SER A 51 -7.71 7.46 -11.82
CA SER A 51 -8.40 6.60 -10.86
C SER A 51 -8.55 5.15 -11.33
N LEU A 52 -8.81 4.92 -12.62
CA LEU A 52 -8.89 3.58 -13.21
C LEU A 52 -7.50 2.90 -13.26
N ALA A 53 -6.46 3.66 -13.60
CA ALA A 53 -5.08 3.17 -13.62
C ALA A 53 -4.60 2.81 -12.21
N ASP A 54 -4.95 3.64 -11.23
CA ASP A 54 -4.68 3.43 -9.82
C ASP A 54 -5.35 2.17 -9.28
N ASP A 55 -6.62 1.94 -9.62
CA ASP A 55 -7.31 0.74 -9.17
C ASP A 55 -6.69 -0.54 -9.73
N ILE A 56 -6.25 -0.53 -10.99
CA ILE A 56 -5.53 -1.68 -11.57
C ILE A 56 -4.18 -1.87 -10.88
N THR A 57 -3.46 -0.79 -10.58
CA THR A 57 -2.08 -0.85 -10.07
C THR A 57 -2.04 -1.10 -8.56
N PHE A 58 -2.91 -0.44 -7.79
CA PHE A 58 -2.88 -0.44 -6.33
C PHE A 58 -4.06 -1.20 -5.70
N GLY A 59 -5.06 -1.57 -6.49
CA GLY A 59 -6.18 -2.40 -6.08
C GLY A 59 -6.04 -3.83 -6.60
N LEU A 60 -6.13 -4.03 -7.92
CA LEU A 60 -6.17 -5.34 -8.54
C LEU A 60 -4.83 -6.09 -8.43
N ALA A 61 -3.70 -5.47 -8.78
CA ALA A 61 -2.41 -6.16 -8.77
C ALA A 61 -2.04 -6.72 -7.38
N PRO A 62 -2.09 -5.96 -6.26
CA PRO A 62 -1.78 -6.51 -4.95
C PRO A 62 -2.82 -7.55 -4.48
N SER A 63 -4.10 -7.42 -4.82
CA SER A 63 -5.11 -8.42 -4.49
C SER A 63 -4.85 -9.75 -5.20
N MET A 64 -4.42 -9.70 -6.47
CA MET A 64 -4.00 -10.88 -7.23
C MET A 64 -2.72 -11.49 -6.66
N MET A 65 -1.76 -10.67 -6.20
CA MET A 65 -0.57 -11.19 -5.52
C MET A 65 -0.95 -11.99 -4.27
N VAL A 66 -1.80 -11.43 -3.40
CA VAL A 66 -2.27 -12.13 -2.19
C VAL A 66 -3.04 -13.40 -2.54
N MET A 67 -3.94 -13.34 -3.51
CA MET A 67 -4.70 -14.50 -3.97
C MET A 67 -3.79 -15.61 -4.46
N CYS A 68 -2.84 -15.30 -5.35
CA CYS A 68 -1.90 -16.29 -5.89
C CYS A 68 -0.94 -16.82 -4.81
N TYR A 69 -0.53 -15.98 -3.87
CA TYR A 69 0.33 -16.34 -2.74
C TYR A 69 -0.34 -17.33 -1.78
N LEU A 70 -1.64 -17.17 -1.52
CA LEU A 70 -2.41 -18.01 -0.61
C LEU A 70 -3.00 -19.26 -1.27
N ARG A 71 -3.27 -19.23 -2.57
CA ARG A 71 -3.95 -20.29 -3.31
C ARG A 71 -3.34 -21.70 -3.17
N PRO A 72 -2.00 -21.87 -3.17
CA PRO A 72 -1.39 -23.19 -2.99
C PRO A 72 -1.71 -23.85 -1.65
N VAL A 73 -2.05 -23.06 -0.61
CA VAL A 73 -2.26 -23.53 0.77
C VAL A 73 -3.73 -23.65 1.14
N ILE A 74 -4.55 -22.64 0.82
CA ILE A 74 -5.97 -22.59 1.20
C ILE A 74 -6.93 -22.74 0.00
N GLY A 75 -6.41 -23.05 -1.17
CA GLY A 75 -7.22 -23.36 -2.36
C GLY A 75 -8.12 -22.18 -2.76
N TRP A 76 -9.41 -22.48 -3.02
CA TRP A 76 -10.39 -21.51 -3.49
C TRP A 76 -10.73 -20.40 -2.50
N TRP A 77 -10.47 -20.60 -1.18
CA TRP A 77 -10.66 -19.55 -0.17
C TRP A 77 -9.79 -18.32 -0.41
N ALA A 78 -8.66 -18.49 -1.12
CA ALA A 78 -7.80 -17.38 -1.50
C ALA A 78 -8.50 -16.32 -2.39
N LEU A 79 -9.58 -16.68 -3.10
CA LEU A 79 -10.38 -15.74 -3.91
C LEU A 79 -10.97 -14.59 -3.08
N ILE A 80 -11.17 -14.78 -1.77
CA ILE A 80 -11.64 -13.74 -0.86
C ILE A 80 -10.69 -12.54 -0.87
N ALA A 81 -9.39 -12.73 -1.14
CA ALA A 81 -8.43 -11.63 -1.23
C ALA A 81 -8.78 -10.60 -2.33
N LEU A 82 -9.54 -10.99 -3.36
CA LEU A 82 -9.99 -10.10 -4.43
C LEU A 82 -10.97 -9.01 -3.95
N VAL A 83 -11.56 -9.19 -2.77
CA VAL A 83 -12.37 -8.15 -2.11
C VAL A 83 -11.57 -6.85 -1.95
N MET A 84 -10.25 -6.93 -1.77
CA MET A 84 -9.39 -5.75 -1.66
C MET A 84 -9.44 -4.87 -2.92
N ALA A 85 -9.54 -5.43 -4.13
CA ALA A 85 -9.70 -4.66 -5.36
C ALA A 85 -11.03 -3.90 -5.38
N ALA A 86 -12.13 -4.55 -4.98
CA ALA A 86 -13.44 -3.89 -4.91
C ALA A 86 -13.47 -2.74 -3.90
N PHE A 87 -12.81 -2.90 -2.75
CA PHE A 87 -12.71 -1.84 -1.73
C PHE A 87 -11.76 -0.72 -2.15
N SER A 88 -10.72 -1.02 -2.94
CA SER A 88 -9.87 -0.03 -3.57
C SER A 88 -10.66 0.84 -4.55
N ALA A 89 -11.39 0.23 -5.48
CA ALA A 89 -12.27 0.93 -6.42
C ALA A 89 -13.28 1.83 -5.69
N LEU A 90 -13.94 1.30 -4.64
CA LEU A 90 -14.90 2.06 -3.83
C LEU A 90 -14.23 3.26 -3.14
N ARG A 91 -12.99 3.08 -2.64
CA ARG A 91 -12.22 4.17 -2.04
C ARG A 91 -11.92 5.28 -3.04
N LEU A 92 -11.44 4.92 -4.23
CA LEU A 92 -11.11 5.90 -5.28
C LEU A 92 -12.36 6.65 -5.74
N ALA A 93 -13.49 5.94 -5.92
CA ALA A 93 -14.77 6.57 -6.24
C ALA A 93 -15.23 7.54 -5.13
N LYS A 94 -15.11 7.17 -3.84
CA LYS A 94 -15.40 8.08 -2.73
C LYS A 94 -14.47 9.29 -2.72
N PHE A 95 -13.17 9.09 -2.98
CA PHE A 95 -12.19 10.16 -3.00
C PHE A 95 -12.51 11.22 -4.05
N ASN A 96 -12.97 10.82 -5.24
CA ASN A 96 -13.32 11.73 -6.32
C ASN A 96 -14.56 12.59 -6.03
N VAL A 97 -15.43 12.14 -5.13
CA VAL A 97 -16.70 12.83 -4.79
C VAL A 97 -16.59 13.61 -3.47
N ASP A 98 -15.67 13.22 -2.57
CA ASP A 98 -15.57 13.78 -1.22
C ASP A 98 -14.76 15.07 -1.18
N ILE A 99 -15.43 16.20 -0.96
CA ILE A 99 -14.84 17.54 -0.85
C ILE A 99 -14.10 17.79 0.48
N ARG A 100 -14.23 16.90 1.48
CA ARG A 100 -13.64 17.05 2.82
C ARG A 100 -12.13 16.78 2.87
N GLN A 101 -11.58 16.10 1.84
CA GLN A 101 -10.20 15.60 1.84
C GLN A 101 -9.16 16.63 1.38
N THR A 102 -9.21 17.85 1.91
CA THR A 102 -8.28 18.94 1.55
C THR A 102 -6.98 18.94 2.36
N SER A 103 -7.01 18.48 3.63
CA SER A 103 -5.88 18.61 4.57
C SER A 103 -5.44 17.29 5.23
N SER A 104 -6.28 16.26 5.26
CA SER A 104 -5.99 14.92 5.80
C SER A 104 -6.62 13.87 4.90
N PHE A 105 -6.01 12.69 4.85
CA PHE A 105 -6.61 11.55 4.17
C PHE A 105 -7.61 10.86 5.10
N ILE A 106 -8.76 10.48 4.56
CA ILE A 106 -9.74 9.63 5.23
C ILE A 106 -9.54 8.21 4.71
N GLY A 107 -9.27 7.26 5.60
CA GLY A 107 -8.94 5.88 5.27
C GLY A 107 -7.50 5.68 4.80
N LEU A 108 -7.08 4.42 4.76
CA LEU A 108 -5.76 4.01 4.29
C LEU A 108 -5.59 4.32 2.80
N ALA A 109 -4.46 4.90 2.40
CA ALA A 109 -4.17 5.19 0.99
C ALA A 109 -3.99 3.89 0.17
N THR A 110 -4.59 3.81 -1.05
CA THR A 110 -4.45 2.64 -1.93
C THR A 110 -3.00 2.30 -2.26
N PRO A 111 -2.09 3.25 -2.57
CA PRO A 111 -0.67 2.93 -2.77
C PRO A 111 0.01 2.37 -1.51
N ALA A 112 -0.35 2.87 -0.32
CA ALA A 112 0.20 2.34 0.93
C ALA A 112 -0.22 0.88 1.16
N ASN A 113 -1.50 0.57 0.95
CA ASN A 113 -2.00 -0.80 1.01
C ASN A 113 -1.32 -1.71 -0.01
N ALA A 114 -1.11 -1.24 -1.24
CA ALA A 114 -0.44 -1.98 -2.30
C ALA A 114 1.04 -2.27 -1.96
N ILE A 115 1.76 -1.30 -1.39
CA ILE A 115 3.14 -1.49 -0.93
C ILE A 115 3.19 -2.51 0.20
N PHE A 116 2.26 -2.47 1.16
CA PHE A 116 2.19 -3.43 2.24
C PHE A 116 2.03 -4.87 1.71
N TRP A 117 1.00 -5.12 0.91
CA TRP A 117 0.71 -6.45 0.40
C TRP A 117 1.72 -6.94 -0.63
N GLY A 118 2.17 -6.05 -1.52
CA GLY A 118 3.20 -6.36 -2.51
C GLY A 118 4.50 -6.80 -1.86
N SER A 119 4.96 -6.06 -0.85
CA SER A 119 6.19 -6.38 -0.13
C SER A 119 6.06 -7.65 0.73
N LEU A 120 4.90 -7.89 1.34
CA LEU A 120 4.64 -9.09 2.13
C LEU A 120 4.67 -10.34 1.24
N CYS A 121 4.06 -10.29 0.06
CA CYS A 121 4.05 -11.42 -0.88
C CYS A 121 5.43 -11.76 -1.47
N CYS A 122 6.42 -10.87 -1.36
CA CYS A 122 7.80 -11.20 -1.75
C CYS A 122 8.47 -12.17 -0.78
N MET A 123 7.93 -12.36 0.43
CA MET A 123 8.49 -13.28 1.41
C MET A 123 7.98 -14.72 1.18
N PRO A 124 8.86 -15.73 1.13
CA PRO A 124 8.49 -17.11 0.82
C PRO A 124 7.82 -17.87 1.99
N TYR A 125 7.23 -17.16 2.94
CA TYR A 125 6.73 -17.77 4.18
C TYR A 125 5.43 -18.58 4.07
N ALA A 126 4.57 -18.31 3.08
CA ALA A 126 3.25 -18.96 3.02
C ALA A 126 3.34 -20.49 2.86
N ILE A 127 4.42 -20.99 2.24
CA ILE A 127 4.60 -22.43 1.96
C ILE A 127 5.22 -23.16 3.15
N THR A 128 6.04 -22.48 3.98
CA THR A 128 6.77 -23.05 5.12
C THR A 128 6.17 -22.67 6.47
N ALA A 129 5.15 -21.84 6.48
CA ALA A 129 4.52 -21.30 7.69
C ALA A 129 3.56 -22.33 8.33
N PRO A 130 3.22 -22.16 9.63
CA PRO A 130 2.19 -22.94 10.29
C PRO A 130 0.85 -22.88 9.53
N THR A 131 0.05 -23.93 9.59
CA THR A 131 -1.22 -24.10 8.85
C THR A 131 -2.26 -22.99 9.14
N TRP A 132 -2.15 -22.28 10.24
CA TRP A 132 -3.03 -21.16 10.60
C TRP A 132 -2.60 -19.82 9.97
N MET A 133 -1.33 -19.65 9.59
CA MET A 133 -0.78 -18.39 9.07
C MET A 133 -1.50 -17.87 7.82
N PRO A 134 -1.81 -18.69 6.80
CA PRO A 134 -2.55 -18.23 5.63
C PRO A 134 -3.93 -17.63 5.96
N TRP A 135 -4.60 -18.18 6.98
CA TRP A 135 -5.88 -17.65 7.45
C TRP A 135 -5.73 -16.30 8.15
N VAL A 136 -4.63 -16.09 8.88
CA VAL A 136 -4.30 -14.78 9.46
C VAL A 136 -4.04 -13.76 8.35
N ILE A 137 -3.28 -14.14 7.32
CA ILE A 137 -3.02 -13.26 6.16
C ILE A 137 -4.35 -12.91 5.48
N LEU A 138 -5.25 -13.86 5.29
CA LEU A 138 -6.56 -13.62 4.70
C LEU A 138 -7.42 -12.69 5.57
N ALA A 139 -7.43 -12.90 6.88
CA ALA A 139 -8.12 -12.01 7.82
C ALA A 139 -7.54 -10.59 7.79
N MET A 140 -6.21 -10.45 7.76
CA MET A 140 -5.54 -9.15 7.61
C MET A 140 -5.90 -8.48 6.29
N THR A 141 -6.08 -9.24 5.20
CA THR A 141 -6.54 -8.71 3.91
C THR A 141 -7.92 -8.08 4.04
N LEU A 142 -8.86 -8.73 4.74
CA LEU A 142 -10.19 -8.18 4.98
C LEU A 142 -10.14 -6.92 5.86
N VAL A 143 -9.33 -6.93 6.92
CA VAL A 143 -9.13 -5.77 7.79
C VAL A 143 -8.54 -4.60 7.02
N SER A 144 -7.50 -4.82 6.22
CA SER A 144 -6.88 -3.76 5.42
C SER A 144 -7.83 -3.23 4.34
N SER A 145 -8.64 -4.10 3.72
CA SER A 145 -9.69 -3.70 2.78
C SER A 145 -10.72 -2.78 3.46
N TYR A 146 -11.15 -3.12 4.66
CA TYR A 146 -12.03 -2.25 5.45
C TYR A 146 -11.36 -0.90 5.78
N LEU A 147 -10.06 -0.89 6.12
CA LEU A 147 -9.32 0.34 6.40
C LEU A 147 -9.25 1.30 5.20
N LEU A 148 -9.29 0.78 3.96
CA LEU A 148 -9.34 1.62 2.75
C LEU A 148 -10.56 2.55 2.75
N ILE A 149 -11.72 2.06 3.19
CA ILE A 149 -13.00 2.81 3.17
C ILE A 149 -13.40 3.39 4.54
N SER A 150 -12.58 3.14 5.57
CA SER A 150 -12.85 3.60 6.95
C SER A 150 -12.74 5.12 7.05
N GLU A 151 -13.45 5.71 8.02
CA GLU A 151 -13.36 7.15 8.30
C GLU A 151 -12.20 7.51 9.26
N VAL A 152 -11.24 6.59 9.44
CA VAL A 152 -10.06 6.86 10.28
C VAL A 152 -9.19 7.92 9.60
N PRO A 153 -8.91 9.04 10.28
CA PRO A 153 -8.04 10.07 9.72
C PRO A 153 -6.59 9.60 9.72
N PHE A 154 -5.94 9.70 8.56
CA PHE A 154 -4.52 9.45 8.40
C PHE A 154 -3.79 10.76 8.13
N PHE A 155 -2.64 10.98 8.79
CA PHE A 155 -1.89 12.21 8.56
C PHE A 155 -1.26 12.20 7.16
N SER A 156 -1.30 13.37 6.53
CA SER A 156 -0.64 13.58 5.25
C SER A 156 0.85 13.85 5.46
N LEU A 157 1.72 13.28 4.64
CA LEU A 157 3.16 13.55 4.63
C LEU A 157 3.52 14.95 4.07
N LYS A 158 2.52 15.75 3.68
CA LYS A 158 2.75 17.13 3.23
C LYS A 158 3.18 18.02 4.40
N PHE A 159 4.37 18.60 4.33
CA PHE A 159 4.85 19.59 5.29
C PHE A 159 4.27 20.95 4.96
N LYS A 160 3.57 21.59 5.93
CA LYS A 160 3.09 22.97 5.82
C LYS A 160 4.09 23.98 6.41
N SER A 161 4.90 23.55 7.36
CA SER A 161 5.97 24.32 8.03
C SER A 161 7.07 23.34 8.42
N PHE A 162 8.28 23.85 8.74
CA PHE A 162 9.38 23.02 9.27
C PHE A 162 9.41 23.00 10.81
N ASP A 163 8.35 23.47 11.47
CA ASP A 163 8.27 23.48 12.92
C ASP A 163 8.07 22.06 13.49
N TRP A 164 8.89 21.70 14.50
CA TRP A 164 8.86 20.40 15.14
C TRP A 164 7.53 20.11 15.84
N GLN A 165 6.97 21.10 16.55
CA GLN A 165 5.76 20.87 17.34
C GLN A 165 4.54 20.55 16.49
N THR A 166 4.44 21.16 15.32
CA THR A 166 3.34 20.94 14.37
C THR A 166 3.52 19.69 13.49
N ASN A 167 4.73 19.16 13.37
CA ASN A 167 5.03 18.03 12.49
C ASN A 167 5.70 16.85 13.20
N ALA A 168 5.61 16.75 14.52
CA ALA A 168 6.26 15.71 15.32
C ALA A 168 5.93 14.30 14.79
N ASP A 169 4.65 14.03 14.46
CA ASP A 169 4.21 12.74 13.91
C ASP A 169 4.94 12.38 12.60
N LYS A 170 5.19 13.37 11.73
CA LYS A 170 5.86 13.20 10.45
C LYS A 170 7.36 12.97 10.61
N TYR A 171 8.00 13.72 11.53
CA TYR A 171 9.42 13.51 11.84
C TYR A 171 9.64 12.14 12.47
N LEU A 172 8.78 11.72 13.39
CA LEU A 172 8.84 10.41 14.02
C LEU A 172 8.65 9.30 12.98
N PHE A 173 7.73 9.50 12.02
CA PHE A 173 7.55 8.59 10.89
C PHE A 173 8.82 8.49 10.04
N LEU A 174 9.45 9.62 9.67
CA LEU A 174 10.66 9.63 8.85
C LEU A 174 11.83 8.94 9.55
N ILE A 175 12.07 9.25 10.83
CA ILE A 175 13.15 8.64 11.61
C ILE A 175 12.95 7.13 11.71
N GLY A 176 11.74 6.68 12.07
CA GLY A 176 11.41 5.26 12.13
C GLY A 176 11.54 4.56 10.77
N THR A 177 11.14 5.24 9.69
CA THR A 177 11.28 4.71 8.32
C THR A 177 12.76 4.52 7.95
N ILE A 178 13.63 5.49 8.22
CA ILE A 178 15.08 5.38 7.97
C ILE A 178 15.68 4.21 8.77
N PHE A 179 15.29 4.08 10.04
CA PHE A 179 15.76 2.98 10.89
C PHE A 179 15.30 1.62 10.35
N LEU A 180 14.01 1.47 10.00
CA LEU A 180 13.45 0.22 9.46
C LEU A 180 14.08 -0.15 8.13
N LEU A 181 14.26 0.81 7.22
CA LEU A 181 14.95 0.59 5.94
C LEU A 181 16.40 0.13 6.17
N GLY A 182 17.15 0.82 7.04
CA GLY A 182 18.53 0.46 7.39
C GLY A 182 18.62 -0.95 7.98
N PHE A 183 17.69 -1.30 8.89
CA PHE A 183 17.61 -2.62 9.49
C PHE A 183 17.31 -3.72 8.45
N CYS A 184 16.31 -3.50 7.57
CA CYS A 184 15.96 -4.46 6.54
C CYS A 184 17.09 -4.64 5.50
N ILE A 185 17.80 -3.56 5.14
CA ILE A 185 18.98 -3.63 4.26
C ILE A 185 20.09 -4.43 4.94
N TYR A 186 20.41 -4.13 6.20
CA TYR A 186 21.40 -4.86 6.97
C TYR A 186 21.09 -6.36 7.00
N ARG A 187 19.84 -6.74 7.34
CA ARG A 187 19.39 -8.13 7.35
C ARG A 187 19.42 -8.78 5.97
N GLY A 188 19.09 -8.03 4.92
CA GLY A 188 19.16 -8.50 3.54
C GLY A 188 20.59 -8.83 3.10
N VAL A 189 21.53 -7.97 3.45
CA VAL A 189 22.97 -8.18 3.15
C VAL A 189 23.52 -9.36 3.97
N GLU A 190 23.23 -9.42 5.27
CA GLU A 190 23.67 -10.51 6.16
C GLU A 190 23.15 -11.87 5.70
N ALA A 191 21.87 -11.94 5.34
CA ALA A 191 21.21 -13.17 4.86
C ALA A 191 21.45 -13.48 3.37
N GLN A 192 22.06 -12.56 2.61
CA GLN A 192 22.18 -12.59 1.15
C GLN A 192 20.83 -12.81 0.45
N ARG A 193 19.77 -12.18 0.95
CA ARG A 193 18.39 -12.31 0.47
C ARG A 193 17.76 -10.94 0.24
N VAL A 194 17.45 -10.64 -1.00
CA VAL A 194 16.80 -9.39 -1.43
C VAL A 194 15.37 -9.27 -0.86
N GLU A 195 14.73 -10.38 -0.55
CA GLU A 195 13.37 -10.41 0.00
C GLU A 195 13.26 -9.64 1.31
N PHE A 196 14.29 -9.65 2.16
CA PHE A 196 14.32 -8.85 3.38
C PHE A 196 14.34 -7.34 3.09
N VAL A 197 15.03 -6.93 2.03
CA VAL A 197 15.03 -5.52 1.61
C VAL A 197 13.63 -5.12 1.10
N LEU A 198 13.01 -5.98 0.30
CA LEU A 198 11.65 -5.73 -0.22
C LEU A 198 10.60 -5.72 0.91
N PHE A 199 10.79 -6.52 1.96
CA PHE A 199 9.92 -6.55 3.14
C PHE A 199 9.90 -5.22 3.92
N SER A 200 10.87 -4.34 3.70
CA SER A 200 10.88 -3.01 4.31
C SER A 200 9.60 -2.22 4.02
N GLY A 201 8.99 -2.39 2.86
CA GLY A 201 7.70 -1.78 2.52
C GLY A 201 6.60 -2.17 3.51
N CYS A 202 6.49 -3.45 3.86
CA CYS A 202 5.55 -3.94 4.86
C CYS A 202 5.82 -3.28 6.24
N ALA A 203 7.08 -3.29 6.70
CA ALA A 203 7.47 -2.73 7.99
C ALA A 203 7.16 -1.22 8.09
N VAL A 204 7.46 -0.46 7.05
CA VAL A 204 7.20 0.98 6.98
C VAL A 204 5.70 1.29 7.01
N ILE A 205 4.89 0.53 6.30
CA ILE A 205 3.43 0.76 6.31
C ILE A 205 2.81 0.37 7.66
N VAL A 206 3.26 -0.72 8.30
CA VAL A 206 2.85 -1.04 9.67
C VAL A 206 3.20 0.11 10.62
N TRP A 207 4.41 0.64 10.53
CA TRP A 207 4.84 1.80 11.31
C TRP A 207 3.96 3.03 11.08
N TYR A 208 3.63 3.33 9.82
CA TYR A 208 2.71 4.39 9.45
C TYR A 208 1.33 4.24 10.10
N VAL A 209 0.74 3.04 10.02
CA VAL A 209 -0.58 2.74 10.59
C VAL A 209 -0.56 2.86 12.12
N VAL A 210 0.47 2.29 12.78
CA VAL A 210 0.61 2.35 14.24
C VAL A 210 0.72 3.79 14.72
N LEU A 211 1.55 4.62 14.08
CA LEU A 211 1.68 6.04 14.43
C LEU A 211 0.38 6.80 14.25
N ASN A 212 -0.37 6.55 13.18
CA ASN A 212 -1.67 7.19 12.97
C ASN A 212 -2.68 6.82 14.05
N LEU A 213 -2.76 5.54 14.40
CA LEU A 213 -3.67 5.09 15.46
C LEU A 213 -3.28 5.70 16.82
N ALA A 214 -1.98 5.72 17.14
CA ALA A 214 -1.49 6.33 18.37
C ALA A 214 -1.80 7.85 18.43
N ALA A 215 -1.52 8.58 17.35
CA ALA A 215 -1.81 10.01 17.26
C ALA A 215 -3.30 10.32 17.40
N ASN A 216 -4.17 9.49 16.82
CA ASN A 216 -5.62 9.63 16.93
C ASN A 216 -6.13 9.36 18.36
N LEU A 217 -5.52 8.41 19.08
CA LEU A 217 -5.86 8.14 20.47
C LEU A 217 -5.45 9.28 21.41
N ILE A 218 -4.31 9.92 21.15
CA ILE A 218 -3.81 11.07 21.94
C ILE A 218 -4.70 12.31 21.71
N LYS A 219 -5.13 12.55 20.47
CA LYS A 219 -5.99 13.70 20.12
C LYS A 219 -7.44 13.60 20.63
N LYS A 220 -7.89 12.40 21.01
CA LYS A 220 -9.23 12.16 21.60
C LYS A 220 -9.28 12.38 23.12
N LYS A 221 -8.13 12.51 23.78
CA LYS A 221 -8.01 12.90 25.18
C LYS A 221 -7.84 14.42 25.31
#